data_362e2450e997bb95806faa90e95320ac
#
_entry.id   362e2450e997bb95806faa90e95320ac
#
_cell.length_a   1.000
_cell.length_b   1.000
_cell.length_c   1.000
_cell.angle_alpha   90.00
_cell.angle_beta   90.00
_cell.angle_gamma   90.00
#
_symmetry.space_group_name_H-M   'P 1'
#
loop_
_entity.id
_entity.type
_entity.pdbx_description
1 polymer ?
#
loop_
_entity_poly.entity_id
_entity_poly.type
_entity_poly.pdbx_seq_one_letter_code
_entity_poly.pdbx_strand_id
1 'polypeptide(L)'
;MEELQSEYDFLNFSKDHYIKTNVTREETIEFSDKIYKINKFGFKQERNIIITDKGIYNLKKTSLKRRIDIKSIKGITLSKISDEFVIHCNDEEYDYQYISSKKKTIVEIIAKYYYNIIGEELKLFELNVSSLSTFVTSKKEKMKEKNSSRMPRTNCISVGEYIYGKKAKIQVGKKQMQIKKTGKIIASTKVEMDDFEIMKTIGRGSVGKILLVKYKSTGDLYTIKSMRKDQLLSESLIDNVLDEKNILSEGQCEFLLSLSFFFQSPERIYFVTPFMKGGDLYHKLKEDGYLPE
;
A
#
# COMPACT_ATOMS: atom_id res chain seq x y z
N MET A 1 -7.12 -15.74 -23.23
CA MET A 1 -6.85 -14.56 -22.38
C MET A 1 -5.44 -14.77 -21.82
N GLU A 2 -4.48 -13.97 -22.23
CA GLU A 2 -3.15 -13.99 -21.60
C GLU A 2 -3.34 -13.52 -20.15
N GLU A 3 -3.03 -14.40 -19.18
CA GLU A 3 -2.94 -14.01 -17.78
C GLU A 3 -1.85 -12.92 -17.66
N LEU A 4 -2.23 -11.73 -17.22
CA LEU A 4 -1.29 -10.65 -16.94
C LEU A 4 -0.30 -11.14 -15.89
N GLN A 5 0.95 -11.32 -16.31
CA GLN A 5 2.04 -11.66 -15.39
C GLN A 5 2.23 -10.52 -14.38
N SER A 6 2.36 -10.86 -13.09
CA SER A 6 2.69 -9.87 -12.07
C SER A 6 4.08 -9.28 -12.33
N GLU A 7 4.24 -7.96 -12.21
CA GLU A 7 5.53 -7.27 -12.30
C GLU A 7 6.52 -7.70 -11.22
N TYR A 8 6.05 -8.35 -10.15
CA TYR A 8 6.86 -8.83 -9.02
C TYR A 8 7.19 -10.32 -9.11
N ASP A 9 6.88 -10.99 -10.23
CA ASP A 9 7.28 -12.39 -10.47
C ASP A 9 8.71 -12.47 -11.06
N PHE A 10 9.72 -12.14 -10.22
CA PHE A 10 11.13 -12.04 -10.64
C PHE A 10 11.76 -13.38 -11.05
N LEU A 11 11.18 -14.49 -10.66
CA LEU A 11 11.64 -15.84 -11.04
C LEU A 11 10.86 -16.42 -12.23
N ASN A 12 9.89 -15.67 -12.77
CA ASN A 12 9.02 -16.09 -13.88
C ASN A 12 8.27 -17.41 -13.61
N PHE A 13 7.93 -17.68 -12.35
CA PHE A 13 7.24 -18.90 -11.95
C PHE A 13 5.79 -18.97 -12.43
N SER A 14 5.19 -17.84 -12.78
CA SER A 14 3.88 -17.80 -13.45
C SER A 14 3.90 -18.46 -14.85
N LYS A 15 5.08 -18.59 -15.48
CA LYS A 15 5.26 -19.28 -16.78
C LYS A 15 5.72 -20.73 -16.62
N ASP A 16 6.11 -21.14 -15.41
CA ASP A 16 6.56 -22.50 -15.14
C ASP A 16 5.37 -23.42 -14.90
N HIS A 17 5.10 -24.30 -15.85
CA HIS A 17 3.97 -25.24 -15.79
C HIS A 17 4.04 -26.16 -14.58
N TYR A 18 5.25 -26.64 -14.21
CA TYR A 18 5.41 -27.50 -13.03
C TYR A 18 5.04 -26.74 -11.74
N ILE A 19 5.49 -25.50 -11.61
CA ILE A 19 5.18 -24.65 -10.44
C ILE A 19 3.69 -24.37 -10.37
N LYS A 20 3.06 -23.98 -11.48
CA LYS A 20 1.61 -23.70 -11.51
C LYS A 20 0.80 -24.92 -11.08
N THR A 21 1.03 -26.06 -11.72
CA THR A 21 0.22 -27.24 -11.52
C THR A 21 0.51 -27.97 -10.22
N ASN A 22 1.80 -28.16 -9.88
CA ASN A 22 2.18 -29.05 -8.79
C ASN A 22 2.50 -28.32 -7.48
N VAL A 23 2.82 -27.03 -7.53
CA VAL A 23 3.20 -26.25 -6.35
C VAL A 23 2.08 -25.33 -5.93
N THR A 24 1.69 -24.38 -6.78
CA THR A 24 0.69 -23.37 -6.44
C THR A 24 -0.74 -23.81 -6.73
N ARG A 25 -0.94 -24.90 -7.47
CA ARG A 25 -2.25 -25.48 -7.79
C ARG A 25 -3.19 -24.46 -8.41
N GLU A 26 -2.68 -23.76 -9.44
CA GLU A 26 -3.38 -22.74 -10.19
C GLU A 26 -3.78 -21.49 -9.38
N GLU A 27 -3.20 -21.28 -8.18
CA GLU A 27 -3.31 -20.00 -7.48
C GLU A 27 -2.57 -18.90 -8.25
N THR A 28 -3.08 -17.67 -8.21
CA THR A 28 -2.46 -16.54 -8.90
C THR A 28 -1.15 -16.13 -8.23
N ILE A 29 -0.04 -16.21 -8.98
CA ILE A 29 1.28 -15.81 -8.48
C ILE A 29 1.41 -14.30 -8.56
N GLU A 30 1.55 -13.63 -7.43
CA GLU A 30 1.69 -12.19 -7.29
C GLU A 30 3.13 -11.74 -7.09
N PHE A 31 3.95 -12.61 -6.46
CA PHE A 31 5.35 -12.33 -6.20
C PHE A 31 6.16 -13.61 -6.24
N SER A 32 7.35 -13.55 -6.81
CA SER A 32 8.37 -14.58 -6.64
C SER A 32 9.77 -13.95 -6.62
N ASP A 33 10.62 -14.41 -5.69
CA ASP A 33 12.01 -13.97 -5.62
C ASP A 33 12.87 -14.92 -4.79
N LYS A 34 14.19 -14.74 -4.86
CA LYS A 34 15.15 -15.36 -3.94
C LYS A 34 15.23 -14.54 -2.65
N ILE A 35 15.11 -15.22 -1.53
CA ILE A 35 15.25 -14.62 -0.19
C ILE A 35 16.10 -15.49 0.72
N TYR A 36 16.52 -14.95 1.85
CA TYR A 36 17.13 -15.76 2.90
C TYR A 36 16.11 -16.05 4.00
N LYS A 37 15.97 -17.34 4.33
CA LYS A 37 15.26 -17.80 5.53
C LYS A 37 16.26 -18.06 6.64
N ILE A 38 15.99 -17.58 7.84
CA ILE A 38 16.75 -17.94 9.04
C ILE A 38 16.16 -19.23 9.61
N ASN A 39 17.00 -20.23 9.81
CA ASN A 39 16.58 -21.49 10.41
C ASN A 39 16.60 -21.41 11.95
N LYS A 40 16.12 -22.46 12.61
CA LYS A 40 16.08 -22.55 14.09
C LYS A 40 17.46 -22.47 14.79
N PHE A 41 18.55 -22.62 14.05
CA PHE A 41 19.91 -22.49 14.54
C PHE A 41 20.55 -21.14 14.21
N GLY A 42 19.80 -20.20 13.63
CA GLY A 42 20.28 -18.88 13.24
C GLY A 42 20.99 -18.83 11.88
N PHE A 43 21.10 -19.93 11.14
CA PHE A 43 21.78 -19.95 9.84
C PHE A 43 20.88 -19.45 8.72
N LYS A 44 21.47 -18.63 7.83
CA LYS A 44 20.83 -18.15 6.59
C LYS A 44 20.76 -19.30 5.57
N GLN A 45 19.60 -19.49 4.99
CA GLN A 45 19.33 -20.47 3.94
C GLN A 45 18.66 -19.79 2.76
N GLU A 46 19.30 -19.84 1.58
CA GLU A 46 18.65 -19.34 0.36
C GLU A 46 17.42 -20.18 0.04
N ARG A 47 16.32 -19.48 -0.28
CA ARG A 47 15.04 -20.04 -0.66
C ARG A 47 14.46 -19.25 -1.81
N ASN A 48 13.66 -19.90 -2.64
CA ASN A 48 12.72 -19.23 -3.50
C ASN A 48 11.42 -19.06 -2.74
N ILE A 49 10.87 -17.86 -2.73
CA ILE A 49 9.55 -17.56 -2.18
C ILE A 49 8.58 -17.32 -3.33
N ILE A 50 7.36 -17.81 -3.19
CA ILE A 50 6.23 -17.43 -4.03
C ILE A 50 5.15 -16.94 -3.10
N ILE A 51 4.50 -15.82 -3.45
CA ILE A 51 3.31 -15.32 -2.77
C ILE A 51 2.18 -15.32 -3.79
N THR A 52 1.09 -15.97 -3.42
CA THR A 52 -0.11 -16.05 -4.23
C THR A 52 -1.25 -15.27 -3.55
N ASP A 53 -2.39 -15.24 -4.18
CA ASP A 53 -3.65 -14.71 -3.63
C ASP A 53 -4.11 -15.44 -2.35
N LYS A 54 -3.55 -16.65 -2.02
CA LYS A 54 -3.99 -17.47 -0.88
C LYS A 54 -2.88 -17.91 0.05
N GLY A 55 -1.62 -17.94 -0.41
CA GLY A 55 -0.55 -18.55 0.35
C GLY A 55 0.85 -18.03 0.05
N ILE A 56 1.77 -18.37 0.95
CA ILE A 56 3.19 -18.11 0.83
C ILE A 56 3.91 -19.45 0.76
N TYR A 57 4.68 -19.65 -0.29
CA TYR A 57 5.38 -20.91 -0.60
C TYR A 57 6.88 -20.74 -0.43
N ASN A 58 7.48 -21.61 0.36
CA ASN A 58 8.91 -21.70 0.57
C ASN A 58 9.46 -22.88 -0.24
N LEU A 59 10.35 -22.61 -1.19
CA LEU A 59 10.95 -23.64 -2.03
C LEU A 59 12.46 -23.70 -1.84
N LYS A 60 13.02 -24.91 -2.00
CA LYS A 60 14.44 -25.11 -2.26
C LYS A 60 14.59 -25.44 -3.75
N LYS A 61 15.08 -24.47 -4.54
CA LYS A 61 14.94 -24.46 -6.01
C LYS A 61 13.46 -24.50 -6.38
N THR A 62 12.97 -25.58 -6.99
CA THR A 62 11.54 -25.79 -7.34
C THR A 62 10.81 -26.73 -6.36
N SER A 63 11.55 -27.38 -5.43
CA SER A 63 10.94 -28.31 -4.46
C SER A 63 10.27 -27.58 -3.32
N LEU A 64 8.96 -27.75 -3.15
CA LEU A 64 8.18 -27.17 -2.06
C LEU A 64 8.68 -27.71 -0.71
N LYS A 65 8.99 -26.81 0.22
CA LYS A 65 9.36 -27.14 1.60
C LYS A 65 8.25 -26.79 2.59
N ARG A 66 7.54 -25.69 2.36
CA ARG A 66 6.44 -25.25 3.20
C ARG A 66 5.49 -24.36 2.42
N ARG A 67 4.21 -24.41 2.79
CA ARG A 67 3.16 -23.45 2.43
C ARG A 67 2.59 -22.87 3.71
N ILE A 68 2.40 -21.55 3.73
CA ILE A 68 1.75 -20.79 4.80
C ILE A 68 0.46 -20.25 4.21
N ASP A 69 -0.68 -20.59 4.78
CA ASP A 69 -1.94 -19.95 4.41
C ASP A 69 -1.96 -18.50 4.89
N ILE A 70 -2.35 -17.55 4.03
CA ILE A 70 -2.44 -16.14 4.43
C ILE A 70 -3.40 -15.96 5.61
N LYS A 71 -4.51 -16.72 5.65
CA LYS A 71 -5.45 -16.70 6.77
C LYS A 71 -4.86 -17.16 8.12
N SER A 72 -3.74 -17.88 8.11
CA SER A 72 -3.06 -18.34 9.33
C SER A 72 -2.11 -17.31 9.93
N ILE A 73 -1.87 -16.20 9.24
CA ILE A 73 -0.98 -15.14 9.70
C ILE A 73 -1.66 -14.33 10.80
N LYS A 74 -0.98 -14.12 11.92
CA LYS A 74 -1.42 -13.27 13.04
C LYS A 74 -0.86 -11.84 12.98
N GLY A 75 0.28 -11.66 12.32
CA GLY A 75 0.95 -10.38 12.17
C GLY A 75 2.36 -10.52 11.60
N ILE A 76 3.01 -9.39 11.32
CA ILE A 76 4.39 -9.35 10.85
C ILE A 76 5.19 -8.38 11.71
N THR A 77 6.37 -8.82 12.18
CA THR A 77 7.35 -7.96 12.86
C THR A 77 8.46 -7.59 11.89
N LEU A 78 8.83 -6.33 11.86
CA LEU A 78 9.74 -5.72 10.90
C LEU A 78 10.90 -5.05 11.63
N SER A 79 12.13 -5.24 11.14
CA SER A 79 13.27 -4.44 11.57
C SER A 79 13.29 -3.10 10.82
N LYS A 80 13.57 -1.99 11.52
CA LYS A 80 13.82 -0.67 10.90
C LYS A 80 15.20 -0.57 10.27
N ILE A 81 16.17 -1.27 10.83
CA ILE A 81 17.58 -1.08 10.53
C ILE A 81 18.20 -2.23 9.74
N SER A 82 17.45 -3.29 9.47
CA SER A 82 17.85 -4.40 8.61
C SER A 82 16.71 -4.86 7.71
N ASP A 83 17.01 -5.71 6.74
CA ASP A 83 16.02 -6.30 5.83
C ASP A 83 15.28 -7.50 6.45
N GLU A 84 15.43 -7.71 7.76
CA GLU A 84 14.76 -8.81 8.47
C GLU A 84 13.28 -8.52 8.70
N PHE A 85 12.48 -9.58 8.59
CA PHE A 85 11.09 -9.59 9.03
C PHE A 85 10.67 -10.99 9.49
N VAL A 86 9.68 -11.04 10.39
CA VAL A 86 9.12 -12.28 10.92
C VAL A 86 7.63 -12.33 10.64
N ILE A 87 7.18 -13.39 9.98
CA ILE A 87 5.76 -13.70 9.81
C ILE A 87 5.32 -14.57 10.99
N HIS A 88 4.43 -14.04 11.81
CA HIS A 88 3.84 -14.75 12.94
C HIS A 88 2.60 -15.51 12.48
N CYS A 89 2.62 -16.82 12.68
CA CYS A 89 1.53 -17.70 12.31
C CYS A 89 0.68 -18.09 13.53
N ASN A 90 -0.48 -18.71 13.28
CA ASN A 90 -1.31 -19.31 14.33
C ASN A 90 -0.58 -20.43 15.10
N ASP A 91 -1.26 -21.03 16.09
CA ASP A 91 -0.65 -21.99 17.00
C ASP A 91 -0.31 -23.34 16.35
N GLU A 92 -0.84 -23.60 15.15
CA GLU A 92 -0.58 -24.82 14.39
C GLU A 92 0.72 -24.79 13.59
N GLU A 93 1.31 -23.61 13.41
CA GLU A 93 2.51 -23.40 12.60
C GLU A 93 3.55 -22.56 13.35
N TYR A 94 4.86 -22.72 13.06
CA TYR A 94 5.93 -21.89 13.64
C TYR A 94 6.03 -20.53 12.93
N ASP A 95 6.71 -19.57 13.56
CA ASP A 95 6.97 -18.28 12.94
C ASP A 95 8.12 -18.37 11.94
N TYR A 96 8.09 -17.54 10.92
CA TYR A 96 9.07 -17.55 9.83
C TYR A 96 9.87 -16.26 9.79
N GLN A 97 11.20 -16.36 9.96
CA GLN A 97 12.11 -15.24 9.85
C GLN A 97 12.77 -15.24 8.47
N TYR A 98 12.68 -14.08 7.80
CA TYR A 98 13.21 -13.85 6.47
C TYR A 98 14.06 -12.59 6.39
N ILE A 99 14.92 -12.54 5.35
CA ILE A 99 15.69 -11.35 4.97
C ILE A 99 15.47 -11.12 3.48
N SER A 100 15.00 -9.93 3.12
CA SER A 100 14.81 -9.53 1.71
C SER A 100 14.87 -8.01 1.58
N SER A 101 15.63 -7.52 0.59
CA SER A 101 15.62 -6.10 0.20
C SER A 101 14.25 -5.64 -0.32
N LYS A 102 13.43 -6.58 -0.79
CA LYS A 102 12.05 -6.35 -1.23
C LYS A 102 11.02 -6.55 -0.11
N LYS A 103 11.44 -6.46 1.15
CA LYS A 103 10.60 -6.63 2.35
C LYS A 103 9.30 -5.82 2.28
N LYS A 104 9.39 -4.56 1.82
CA LYS A 104 8.23 -3.66 1.72
C LYS A 104 7.18 -4.20 0.75
N THR A 105 7.57 -4.57 -0.46
CA THR A 105 6.70 -5.17 -1.47
C THR A 105 6.07 -6.48 -0.99
N ILE A 106 6.86 -7.34 -0.35
CA ILE A 106 6.38 -8.61 0.23
C ILE A 106 5.27 -8.35 1.24
N VAL A 107 5.47 -7.40 2.16
CA VAL A 107 4.49 -7.06 3.21
C VAL A 107 3.23 -6.45 2.61
N GLU A 108 3.38 -5.58 1.60
CA GLU A 108 2.25 -4.96 0.91
C GLU A 108 1.34 -6.00 0.25
N ILE A 109 1.92 -6.95 -0.49
CA ILE A 109 1.18 -8.02 -1.16
C ILE A 109 0.49 -8.92 -0.12
N ILE A 110 1.19 -9.34 0.93
CA ILE A 110 0.60 -10.15 2.00
C ILE A 110 -0.56 -9.40 2.66
N ALA A 111 -0.39 -8.13 2.98
CA ALA A 111 -1.42 -7.32 3.64
C ALA A 111 -2.66 -7.12 2.76
N LYS A 112 -2.48 -6.92 1.44
CA LYS A 112 -3.57 -6.84 0.45
C LYS A 112 -4.43 -8.10 0.49
N TYR A 113 -3.82 -9.28 0.39
CA TYR A 113 -4.56 -10.54 0.34
C TYR A 113 -5.08 -10.97 1.72
N TYR A 114 -4.37 -10.65 2.78
CA TYR A 114 -4.87 -10.83 4.14
C TYR A 114 -6.18 -10.05 4.34
N TYR A 115 -6.21 -8.77 3.96
CA TYR A 115 -7.43 -7.97 4.05
C TYR A 115 -8.57 -8.53 3.19
N ASN A 116 -8.27 -8.98 1.97
CA ASN A 116 -9.27 -9.57 1.08
C ASN A 116 -9.90 -10.86 1.65
N ILE A 117 -9.11 -11.66 2.39
CA ILE A 117 -9.55 -12.95 2.92
C ILE A 117 -10.23 -12.80 4.29
N ILE A 118 -9.65 -11.96 5.17
CA ILE A 118 -10.06 -11.86 6.59
C ILE A 118 -11.01 -10.67 6.82
N GLY A 119 -10.92 -9.61 6.00
CA GLY A 119 -11.68 -8.37 6.18
C GLY A 119 -11.11 -7.42 7.23
N GLU A 120 -9.96 -7.76 7.82
CA GLU A 120 -9.27 -6.95 8.83
C GLU A 120 -7.87 -6.56 8.36
N GLU A 121 -7.34 -5.46 8.91
CA GLU A 121 -5.97 -5.02 8.61
C GLU A 121 -4.94 -5.94 9.27
N LEU A 122 -3.91 -6.32 8.52
CA LEU A 122 -2.80 -7.13 9.04
C LEU A 122 -2.02 -6.34 10.10
N LYS A 123 -1.78 -6.94 11.26
CA LYS A 123 -1.00 -6.33 12.34
C LYS A 123 0.47 -6.29 11.97
N LEU A 124 1.04 -5.08 11.93
CA LEU A 124 2.47 -4.86 11.71
C LEU A 124 3.11 -4.27 12.96
N PHE A 125 4.32 -4.73 13.28
CA PHE A 125 5.12 -4.24 14.40
C PHE A 125 6.50 -3.84 13.88
N GLU A 126 6.89 -2.59 14.06
CA GLU A 126 8.16 -2.09 13.58
C GLU A 126 9.11 -1.79 14.73
N LEU A 127 10.26 -2.45 14.74
CA LEU A 127 11.23 -2.42 15.84
C LEU A 127 12.59 -1.89 15.38
N ASN A 128 13.23 -1.10 16.23
CA ASN A 128 14.57 -0.56 15.99
C ASN A 128 15.66 -1.54 16.45
N VAL A 129 15.67 -2.74 15.89
CA VAL A 129 16.62 -3.82 16.20
C VAL A 129 17.17 -4.42 14.91
N SER A 130 18.44 -4.85 14.94
CA SER A 130 19.11 -5.43 13.77
C SER A 130 18.71 -6.90 13.52
N SER A 131 18.35 -7.64 14.57
CA SER A 131 17.90 -9.02 14.46
C SER A 131 16.58 -9.25 15.17
N LEU A 132 15.73 -10.04 14.52
CA LEU A 132 14.39 -10.39 15.01
C LEU A 132 14.30 -11.82 15.55
N SER A 133 15.42 -12.50 15.76
CA SER A 133 15.44 -13.92 16.20
C SER A 133 14.73 -14.15 17.55
N THR A 134 14.71 -13.16 18.44
CA THR A 134 14.02 -13.23 19.73
C THR A 134 12.50 -13.22 19.61
N PHE A 135 11.97 -12.78 18.48
CA PHE A 135 10.54 -12.71 18.20
C PHE A 135 9.99 -13.94 17.46
N VAL A 136 10.85 -14.91 17.15
CA VAL A 136 10.44 -16.15 16.48
C VAL A 136 9.99 -17.18 17.51
N THR A 137 8.77 -17.68 17.37
CA THR A 137 8.22 -18.74 18.23
C THR A 137 8.22 -20.06 17.49
N SER A 138 8.80 -21.10 18.09
CA SER A 138 8.79 -22.45 17.53
C SER A 138 7.41 -23.14 17.72
N LYS A 139 7.12 -24.13 16.89
CA LYS A 139 5.89 -24.93 17.02
C LYS A 139 5.81 -25.62 18.38
N LYS A 140 6.94 -26.09 18.93
CA LYS A 140 6.97 -26.73 20.25
C LYS A 140 6.60 -25.77 21.38
N GLU A 141 7.03 -24.52 21.30
CA GLU A 141 6.66 -23.48 22.28
C GLU A 141 5.17 -23.15 22.19
N LYS A 142 4.64 -22.98 20.97
CA LYS A 142 3.21 -22.71 20.77
C LYS A 142 2.30 -23.84 21.27
N MET A 143 2.75 -25.11 21.16
CA MET A 143 2.01 -26.26 21.66
C MET A 143 2.04 -26.41 23.18
N LYS A 144 3.12 -25.95 23.86
CA LYS A 144 3.28 -26.08 25.30
C LYS A 144 2.46 -25.07 26.07
N GLU A 145 2.34 -23.86 25.58
CA GLU A 145 1.62 -22.77 26.23
C GLU A 145 0.68 -22.08 25.25
N LYS A 146 -0.62 -22.16 25.45
CA LYS A 146 -1.58 -21.32 24.73
C LYS A 146 -1.20 -19.87 24.99
N ASN A 147 -0.90 -19.10 23.92
CA ASN A 147 -0.40 -17.71 23.92
C ASN A 147 1.12 -17.52 24.08
N SER A 148 1.95 -18.53 23.81
CA SER A 148 3.43 -18.39 23.83
C SER A 148 4.01 -17.57 22.66
N SER A 149 3.15 -16.92 21.85
CA SER A 149 3.62 -16.08 20.73
C SER A 149 4.52 -14.95 21.22
N ARG A 150 5.73 -14.88 20.64
CA ARG A 150 6.71 -13.79 20.90
C ARG A 150 6.45 -12.56 20.03
N MET A 151 5.30 -12.50 19.40
CA MET A 151 4.87 -11.30 18.65
C MET A 151 4.84 -10.09 19.60
N PRO A 152 5.38 -8.92 19.19
CA PRO A 152 5.36 -7.72 20.04
C PRO A 152 3.94 -7.34 20.45
N ARG A 153 3.81 -6.76 21.66
CA ARG A 153 2.53 -6.23 22.16
C ARG A 153 2.39 -4.72 21.96
N THR A 154 3.49 -4.06 21.67
CA THR A 154 3.61 -2.61 21.46
C THR A 154 4.25 -2.32 20.10
N ASN A 155 4.31 -1.04 19.72
CA ASN A 155 4.85 -0.60 18.43
C ASN A 155 4.10 -1.18 17.21
N CYS A 156 2.78 -1.35 17.36
CA CYS A 156 1.91 -1.67 16.25
C CYS A 156 1.77 -0.43 15.35
N ILE A 157 1.95 -0.64 14.04
CA ILE A 157 1.78 0.38 13.01
C ILE A 157 0.76 -0.12 12.00
N SER A 158 0.07 0.79 11.32
CA SER A 158 -0.82 0.40 10.23
C SER A 158 -0.02 -0.02 8.98
N VAL A 159 -0.64 -0.80 8.12
CA VAL A 159 -0.05 -1.16 6.80
C VAL A 159 0.23 0.11 6.00
N GLY A 160 -0.72 1.05 6.00
CA GLY A 160 -0.53 2.35 5.35
C GLY A 160 0.65 3.14 5.92
N GLU A 161 0.82 3.17 7.25
CA GLU A 161 1.96 3.83 7.89
C GLU A 161 3.29 3.18 7.50
N TYR A 162 3.34 1.86 7.38
CA TYR A 162 4.54 1.13 6.96
C TYR A 162 4.88 1.36 5.49
N ILE A 163 3.89 1.29 4.61
CA ILE A 163 4.09 1.40 3.16
C ILE A 163 4.38 2.86 2.76
N TYR A 164 3.66 3.82 3.35
CA TYR A 164 3.67 5.23 2.92
C TYR A 164 4.32 6.19 3.92
N GLY A 165 4.80 5.70 5.08
CA GLY A 165 5.45 6.48 6.15
C GLY A 165 4.46 6.99 7.22
N LYS A 166 5.02 7.46 8.37
CA LYS A 166 4.27 7.82 9.60
C LYS A 166 3.15 8.86 9.44
N LYS A 167 3.07 9.53 8.30
CA LYS A 167 2.06 10.56 8.04
C LYS A 167 0.85 10.04 7.26
N ALA A 168 0.90 8.83 6.75
CA ALA A 168 -0.22 8.21 6.05
C ALA A 168 -1.13 7.44 7.03
N LYS A 169 -1.89 8.16 7.86
CA LYS A 169 -3.12 7.58 8.44
C LYS A 169 -4.15 7.45 7.31
N ILE A 170 -3.91 6.50 6.43
CA ILE A 170 -4.95 6.06 5.50
C ILE A 170 -5.80 5.06 6.28
N GLN A 171 -6.95 5.53 6.75
CA GLN A 171 -8.01 4.61 7.15
C GLN A 171 -8.50 3.90 5.88
N VAL A 172 -8.02 2.67 5.68
CA VAL A 172 -8.66 1.71 4.78
C VAL A 172 -9.90 1.20 5.51
N GLY A 173 -11.00 1.88 5.35
CA GLY A 173 -12.28 1.54 5.98
C GLY A 173 -13.21 2.73 6.03
N LYS A 174 -14.05 2.85 5.01
CA LYS A 174 -15.38 3.51 5.00
C LYS A 174 -15.59 4.84 5.78
N LYS A 175 -14.61 5.75 5.89
CA LYS A 175 -14.86 7.15 6.28
C LYS A 175 -13.80 8.06 5.68
N GLN A 176 -14.19 8.90 4.75
CA GLN A 176 -13.36 9.98 4.20
C GLN A 176 -13.50 11.21 5.11
N MET A 177 -12.38 11.90 5.39
CA MET A 177 -12.37 13.09 6.25
C MET A 177 -12.35 14.38 5.42
N GLN A 178 -13.17 15.33 5.80
CA GLN A 178 -13.11 16.73 5.34
C GLN A 178 -12.12 17.51 6.22
N ILE A 179 -11.22 18.27 5.61
CA ILE A 179 -10.34 19.19 6.34
C ILE A 179 -10.84 20.61 6.08
N LYS A 180 -11.31 21.28 7.12
CA LYS A 180 -11.64 22.72 7.06
C LYS A 180 -10.45 23.57 7.49
N LYS A 181 -10.34 24.78 6.90
CA LYS A 181 -9.31 25.82 7.14
C LYS A 181 -9.09 26.24 8.62
N THR A 182 -9.77 25.65 9.57
CA THR A 182 -9.72 26.02 11.01
C THR A 182 -9.38 24.86 11.93
N GLY A 183 -8.63 23.85 11.46
CA GLY A 183 -8.09 22.79 12.33
C GLY A 183 -9.09 21.90 13.06
N LYS A 184 -10.39 21.97 12.78
CA LYS A 184 -11.39 21.05 13.32
C LYS A 184 -11.77 19.99 12.31
N ILE A 185 -11.54 18.72 12.69
CA ILE A 185 -11.94 17.52 11.94
C ILE A 185 -13.46 17.38 12.07
N ILE A 186 -14.16 17.39 10.96
CA ILE A 186 -15.60 17.09 10.91
C ILE A 186 -15.78 15.69 10.31
N ALA A 187 -16.61 14.86 10.95
CA ALA A 187 -16.94 13.51 10.52
C ALA A 187 -17.39 13.50 9.05
N SER A 188 -16.81 12.61 8.23
CA SER A 188 -16.92 12.64 6.77
C SER A 188 -18.19 12.01 6.25
N THR A 189 -18.91 12.74 5.46
CA THR A 189 -19.75 12.18 4.40
C THR A 189 -18.86 11.61 3.29
N LYS A 190 -19.19 10.43 2.81
CA LYS A 190 -18.55 9.83 1.63
C LYS A 190 -18.78 10.78 0.45
N VAL A 191 -17.72 11.35 -0.10
CA VAL A 191 -17.80 12.27 -1.23
C VAL A 191 -17.54 11.48 -2.52
N GLU A 192 -18.44 11.65 -3.49
CA GLU A 192 -18.40 11.02 -4.80
C GLU A 192 -18.49 12.08 -5.91
N MET A 193 -18.30 11.66 -7.16
CA MET A 193 -18.37 12.59 -8.29
C MET A 193 -19.75 13.24 -8.43
N ASP A 194 -20.81 12.53 -8.03
CA ASP A 194 -22.19 13.00 -8.08
C ASP A 194 -22.51 14.14 -7.09
N ASP A 195 -21.63 14.35 -6.08
CA ASP A 195 -21.75 15.48 -5.16
C ASP A 195 -21.32 16.81 -5.77
N PHE A 196 -20.72 16.76 -6.98
CA PHE A 196 -20.24 17.94 -7.69
C PHE A 196 -21.04 18.19 -8.98
N GLU A 197 -21.31 19.45 -9.23
CA GLU A 197 -21.81 19.94 -10.50
C GLU A 197 -20.63 20.37 -11.38
N ILE A 198 -20.45 19.73 -12.55
CA ILE A 198 -19.37 20.08 -13.48
C ILE A 198 -19.76 21.34 -14.23
N MET A 199 -18.97 22.40 -14.09
CA MET A 199 -19.21 23.67 -14.78
C MET A 199 -18.49 23.72 -16.13
N LYS A 200 -17.18 23.43 -16.14
CA LYS A 200 -16.38 23.40 -17.38
C LYS A 200 -15.05 22.66 -17.19
N THR A 201 -14.44 22.22 -18.29
CA THR A 201 -13.05 21.78 -18.32
C THR A 201 -12.14 23.02 -18.39
N ILE A 202 -11.22 23.18 -17.44
CA ILE A 202 -10.30 24.32 -17.35
C ILE A 202 -8.87 23.97 -17.73
N GLY A 203 -8.55 22.67 -17.86
CA GLY A 203 -7.23 22.24 -18.29
C GLY A 203 -7.19 20.77 -18.70
N ARG A 204 -6.11 20.41 -19.38
CA ARG A 204 -5.75 19.02 -19.69
C ARG A 204 -4.29 18.82 -19.38
N GLY A 205 -3.99 17.89 -18.51
CA GLY A 205 -2.63 17.43 -18.22
C GLY A 205 -2.30 16.15 -19.01
N SER A 206 -1.03 15.72 -18.91
CA SER A 206 -0.57 14.47 -19.54
C SER A 206 -1.40 13.26 -19.11
N VAL A 207 -1.80 13.18 -17.86
CA VAL A 207 -2.50 12.02 -17.27
C VAL A 207 -3.98 12.26 -16.93
N GLY A 208 -4.57 13.39 -17.33
CA GLY A 208 -5.96 13.61 -16.99
C GLY A 208 -6.53 14.97 -17.37
N LYS A 209 -7.77 15.20 -16.93
CA LYS A 209 -8.51 16.44 -17.16
C LYS A 209 -8.64 17.21 -15.86
N ILE A 210 -8.65 18.55 -15.96
CA ILE A 210 -8.89 19.46 -14.86
C ILE A 210 -10.27 20.11 -15.07
N LEU A 211 -11.15 19.90 -14.10
CA LEU A 211 -12.55 20.36 -14.15
C LEU A 211 -12.77 21.44 -13.11
N LEU A 212 -13.44 22.52 -13.50
CA LEU A 212 -14.06 23.44 -12.56
C LEU A 212 -15.39 22.85 -12.15
N VAL A 213 -15.62 22.72 -10.86
CA VAL A 213 -16.83 22.14 -10.31
C VAL A 213 -17.38 22.97 -9.16
N LYS A 214 -18.67 22.85 -8.92
CA LYS A 214 -19.37 23.42 -7.76
C LYS A 214 -19.77 22.27 -6.83
N TYR A 215 -19.41 22.35 -5.55
CA TYR A 215 -19.84 21.37 -4.57
C TYR A 215 -21.29 21.63 -4.19
N LYS A 216 -22.18 20.69 -4.47
CA LYS A 216 -23.64 20.85 -4.36
C LYS A 216 -24.10 21.19 -2.92
N SER A 217 -23.40 20.63 -1.93
CA SER A 217 -23.74 20.77 -0.51
C SER A 217 -23.48 22.19 0.04
N THR A 218 -22.42 22.88 -0.42
CA THR A 218 -22.01 24.19 0.10
C THR A 218 -22.09 25.31 -0.93
N GLY A 219 -22.13 24.95 -2.21
CA GLY A 219 -22.09 25.94 -3.31
C GLY A 219 -20.67 26.44 -3.64
N ASP A 220 -19.64 25.96 -2.92
CA ASP A 220 -18.27 26.40 -3.13
C ASP A 220 -17.69 25.85 -4.43
N LEU A 221 -16.74 26.60 -5.01
CA LEU A 221 -16.04 26.22 -6.23
C LEU A 221 -14.76 25.45 -5.92
N TYR A 222 -14.58 24.36 -6.63
CA TYR A 222 -13.41 23.49 -6.54
C TYR A 222 -12.84 23.19 -7.92
N THR A 223 -11.61 22.71 -7.92
CA THR A 223 -10.95 22.12 -9.08
C THR A 223 -10.82 20.63 -8.87
N ILE A 224 -11.27 19.82 -9.82
CA ILE A 224 -11.07 18.36 -9.80
C ILE A 224 -10.05 17.98 -10.86
N LYS A 225 -8.90 17.42 -10.45
CA LYS A 225 -7.97 16.70 -11.33
C LYS A 225 -8.43 15.25 -11.41
N SER A 226 -8.95 14.86 -12.57
CA SER A 226 -9.47 13.50 -12.84
C SER A 226 -8.48 12.73 -13.69
N MET A 227 -7.87 11.67 -13.13
CA MET A 227 -6.84 10.85 -13.76
C MET A 227 -7.36 9.43 -14.02
N ARG A 228 -6.99 8.83 -15.15
CA ARG A 228 -7.35 7.45 -15.50
C ARG A 228 -6.34 6.48 -14.89
N LYS A 229 -6.84 5.44 -14.20
CA LYS A 229 -6.00 4.42 -13.56
C LYS A 229 -5.18 3.61 -14.55
N ASP A 230 -5.75 3.28 -15.72
CA ASP A 230 -5.05 2.55 -16.78
C ASP A 230 -3.86 3.35 -17.34
N GLN A 231 -4.00 4.66 -17.52
CA GLN A 231 -2.90 5.52 -17.96
C GLN A 231 -1.81 5.63 -16.89
N LEU A 232 -2.18 5.75 -15.61
CA LEU A 232 -1.22 5.81 -14.52
C LEU A 232 -0.40 4.52 -14.41
N LEU A 233 -1.02 3.37 -14.65
CA LEU A 233 -0.35 2.07 -14.68
C LEU A 233 0.60 1.95 -15.87
N SER A 234 0.14 2.30 -17.08
CA SER A 234 0.93 2.17 -18.32
C SER A 234 2.15 3.10 -18.36
N GLU A 235 2.07 4.26 -17.71
CA GLU A 235 3.14 5.26 -17.66
C GLU A 235 4.00 5.18 -16.39
N SER A 236 3.77 4.18 -15.52
CA SER A 236 4.45 4.01 -14.23
C SER A 236 4.40 5.25 -13.33
N LEU A 237 3.30 6.02 -13.37
CA LEU A 237 3.14 7.29 -12.68
C LEU A 237 2.44 7.17 -11.31
N ILE A 238 2.24 5.96 -10.81
CA ILE A 238 1.51 5.72 -9.56
C ILE A 238 2.22 6.39 -8.39
N ASP A 239 3.55 6.22 -8.30
CA ASP A 239 4.34 6.79 -7.22
C ASP A 239 4.27 8.32 -7.23
N ASN A 240 4.33 8.94 -8.42
CA ASN A 240 4.20 10.40 -8.57
C ASN A 240 2.82 10.90 -8.10
N VAL A 241 1.75 10.15 -8.39
CA VAL A 241 0.39 10.50 -7.93
C VAL A 241 0.24 10.34 -6.42
N LEU A 242 0.88 9.33 -5.84
CA LEU A 242 0.90 9.13 -4.39
C LEU A 242 1.68 10.24 -3.69
N ASP A 243 2.83 10.63 -4.23
CA ASP A 243 3.64 11.74 -3.71
C ASP A 243 2.89 13.06 -3.82
N GLU A 244 2.25 13.35 -4.97
CA GLU A 244 1.40 14.53 -5.15
C GLU A 244 0.27 14.54 -4.12
N LYS A 245 -0.42 13.41 -3.90
CA LYS A 245 -1.45 13.29 -2.88
C LYS A 245 -0.91 13.59 -1.49
N ASN A 246 0.25 13.03 -1.12
CA ASN A 246 0.85 13.23 0.18
C ASN A 246 1.21 14.70 0.41
N ILE A 247 1.86 15.35 -0.55
CA ILE A 247 2.23 16.77 -0.49
C ILE A 247 0.99 17.65 -0.32
N LEU A 248 -0.04 17.43 -1.14
CA LEU A 248 -1.27 18.22 -1.10
C LEU A 248 -2.10 17.98 0.18
N SER A 249 -2.00 16.77 0.77
CA SER A 249 -2.69 16.42 2.02
C SER A 249 -2.01 16.98 3.27
N GLU A 250 -0.67 17.12 3.22
CA GLU A 250 0.15 17.60 4.34
C GLU A 250 0.28 19.13 4.39
N GLY A 251 -0.10 19.83 3.32
CA GLY A 251 0.11 21.25 3.14
C GLY A 251 -0.62 22.11 4.17
N GLN A 252 0.02 22.38 5.32
CA GLN A 252 -0.39 23.39 6.31
C GLN A 252 0.19 24.79 6.01
N CYS A 253 0.84 24.96 4.85
CA CYS A 253 1.45 26.21 4.45
C CYS A 253 0.47 27.01 3.57
N GLU A 254 0.31 28.29 3.83
CA GLU A 254 -0.58 29.19 3.07
C GLU A 254 -0.18 29.32 1.60
N PHE A 255 1.09 29.04 1.28
CA PHE A 255 1.63 29.09 -0.07
C PHE A 255 1.49 27.76 -0.84
N LEU A 256 0.99 26.71 -0.18
CA LEU A 256 0.75 25.41 -0.81
C LEU A 256 -0.73 25.18 -1.03
N LEU A 257 -1.06 24.68 -2.22
CA LEU A 257 -2.40 24.22 -2.52
C LEU A 257 -2.74 22.99 -1.65
N SER A 258 -3.86 23.04 -0.92
CA SER A 258 -4.28 21.95 -0.06
C SER A 258 -5.31 21.06 -0.74
N LEU A 259 -5.27 19.76 -0.45
CA LEU A 259 -6.27 18.80 -0.89
C LEU A 259 -7.53 18.93 -0.01
N SER A 260 -8.68 19.29 -0.62
CA SER A 260 -9.96 19.38 0.08
C SER A 260 -10.65 18.02 0.17
N PHE A 261 -10.63 17.25 -0.94
CA PHE A 261 -11.17 15.90 -0.98
C PHE A 261 -10.29 15.03 -1.87
N PHE A 262 -10.29 13.72 -1.57
CA PHE A 262 -9.70 12.68 -2.39
C PHE A 262 -10.67 11.51 -2.45
N PHE A 263 -11.00 11.07 -3.65
CA PHE A 263 -11.82 9.88 -3.84
C PHE A 263 -11.46 9.18 -5.15
N GLN A 264 -12.01 8.01 -5.36
CA GLN A 264 -11.75 7.21 -6.56
C GLN A 264 -13.01 6.44 -6.99
N SER A 265 -13.11 6.22 -8.28
CA SER A 265 -14.01 5.25 -8.91
C SER A 265 -13.23 4.00 -9.35
N PRO A 266 -13.88 2.96 -9.87
CA PRO A 266 -13.18 1.82 -10.44
C PRO A 266 -12.13 2.20 -11.50
N GLU A 267 -12.39 3.26 -12.29
CA GLU A 267 -11.57 3.63 -13.44
C GLU A 267 -10.72 4.88 -13.23
N ARG A 268 -11.01 5.70 -12.20
CA ARG A 268 -10.40 7.02 -12.05
C ARG A 268 -10.04 7.37 -10.61
N ILE A 269 -9.06 8.27 -10.48
CA ILE A 269 -8.67 8.92 -9.24
C ILE A 269 -9.00 10.41 -9.37
N TYR A 270 -9.50 11.01 -8.27
CA TYR A 270 -9.94 12.40 -8.23
C TYR A 270 -9.26 13.14 -7.08
N PHE A 271 -8.55 14.21 -7.43
CA PHE A 271 -8.01 15.18 -6.49
C PHE A 271 -8.86 16.43 -6.54
N VAL A 272 -9.40 16.84 -5.41
CA VAL A 272 -10.25 18.02 -5.29
C VAL A 272 -9.52 19.07 -4.47
N THR A 273 -9.25 20.20 -5.09
CA THR A 273 -8.56 21.34 -4.48
C THR A 273 -9.43 22.60 -4.57
N PRO A 274 -9.24 23.61 -3.71
CA PRO A 274 -9.94 24.87 -3.83
C PRO A 274 -9.69 25.50 -5.21
N PHE A 275 -10.72 26.12 -5.81
CA PHE A 275 -10.54 26.82 -7.07
C PHE A 275 -9.83 28.17 -6.86
N MET A 276 -8.68 28.34 -7.51
CA MET A 276 -7.87 29.55 -7.49
C MET A 276 -8.22 30.44 -8.69
N LYS A 277 -8.98 31.55 -8.44
CA LYS A 277 -9.48 32.43 -9.51
C LYS A 277 -8.40 33.15 -10.30
N GLY A 278 -7.21 33.34 -9.67
CA GLY A 278 -6.07 34.04 -10.31
C GLY A 278 -5.32 33.21 -11.37
N GLY A 279 -5.66 31.93 -11.53
CA GLY A 279 -4.95 31.05 -12.45
C GLY A 279 -3.58 30.60 -11.92
N ASP A 280 -2.72 30.15 -12.82
CA ASP A 280 -1.36 29.73 -12.49
C ASP A 280 -0.31 30.81 -12.80
N LEU A 281 0.82 30.71 -12.12
CA LEU A 281 1.93 31.66 -12.23
C LEU A 281 2.51 31.71 -13.65
N TYR A 282 2.51 30.58 -14.36
CA TYR A 282 3.04 30.51 -15.74
C TYR A 282 2.25 31.42 -16.69
N HIS A 283 0.91 31.35 -16.66
CA HIS A 283 0.06 32.21 -17.49
C HIS A 283 0.23 33.68 -17.12
N LYS A 284 0.28 33.97 -15.81
CA LYS A 284 0.49 35.33 -15.31
C LYS A 284 1.80 35.93 -15.79
N LEU A 285 2.92 35.19 -15.68
CA LEU A 285 4.20 35.61 -16.19
C LEU A 285 4.24 35.78 -17.72
N LYS A 286 3.48 34.92 -18.43
CA LYS A 286 3.38 35.01 -19.88
C LYS A 286 2.60 36.25 -20.34
N GLU A 287 1.58 36.65 -19.59
CA GLU A 287 0.78 37.85 -19.88
C GLU A 287 1.50 39.14 -19.50
N ASP A 288 2.08 39.22 -18.30
CA ASP A 288 2.65 40.42 -17.73
C ASP A 288 4.16 40.57 -18.05
N GLY A 289 4.81 39.48 -18.48
CA GLY A 289 6.25 39.45 -18.78
C GLY A 289 7.17 39.39 -17.55
N TYR A 290 6.75 39.99 -16.42
CA TYR A 290 7.47 39.96 -15.14
C TYR A 290 6.49 40.19 -13.98
N LEU A 291 6.92 39.86 -12.77
CA LEU A 291 6.22 40.24 -11.54
C LEU A 291 6.92 41.44 -10.92
N PRO A 292 6.20 42.50 -10.52
CA PRO A 292 6.81 43.58 -9.77
C PRO A 292 7.30 43.08 -8.41
N GLU A 293 8.43 43.66 -7.92
CA GLU A 293 8.95 43.38 -6.57
C GLU A 293 7.97 43.78 -5.47
#